data_878682c3f882c62da4c08e82bf5dab2d
#
_entry.id   878682c3f882c62da4c08e82bf5dab2d
#
_cell.length_a   1.000
_cell.length_b   1.000
_cell.length_c   1.000
_cell.angle_alpha   90.00
_cell.angle_beta   90.00
_cell.angle_gamma   90.00
#
_symmetry.space_group_name_H-M   'P 1'
#
loop_
_entity.id
_entity.type
_entity.pdbx_description
1 polymer ?
#
loop_
_entity_poly.entity_id
_entity_poly.type
_entity_poly.pdbx_seq_one_letter_code
_entity_poly.pdbx_strand_id
1 'polypeptide(L)'
;MNALFSTLFLLTVLVALVLLVTSFVFVIRKKQNAKKFFKFTGIAFILAIIFLITAVSTHKPQEKKEATSTENVKTTANNKDNETKKKETTQQEQPKQVEISEDAFVSYAQNIKGGTFIKDIKLNAKEAEITYYDSFASYNSAKPNGVPEKLYKEYFSTGDAIEKMLVSEPARLLRQFPDLDAVKMTVPFEGKTYSVNLDRKSLNTYLGFKIEDLKVEDKSWVKKFNDPYVYDKEKRKAFFMKFVTIQ
;
A
#
# COMPACT_ATOMS: atom_id res chain seq x y z
N MET A 1 -24.45 -44.97 -7.04
CA MET A 1 -24.49 -43.48 -7.01
C MET A 1 -23.22 -42.84 -6.42
N ASN A 2 -22.54 -43.48 -5.44
CA ASN A 2 -21.40 -42.88 -4.73
C ASN A 2 -20.10 -42.72 -5.56
N ALA A 3 -19.86 -43.61 -6.55
CA ALA A 3 -18.65 -43.50 -7.40
C ALA A 3 -18.68 -42.31 -8.35
N LEU A 4 -19.84 -42.01 -8.92
CA LEU A 4 -20.01 -40.85 -9.83
C LEU A 4 -19.83 -39.50 -9.12
N PHE A 5 -20.32 -39.38 -7.88
CA PHE A 5 -20.10 -38.18 -7.05
C PHE A 5 -18.65 -38.02 -6.62
N SER A 6 -17.98 -39.11 -6.29
CA SER A 6 -16.55 -39.09 -5.92
C SER A 6 -15.67 -38.70 -7.10
N THR A 7 -15.92 -39.21 -8.29
CA THR A 7 -15.16 -38.84 -9.51
C THR A 7 -15.41 -37.40 -9.93
N LEU A 8 -16.64 -36.89 -9.84
CA LEU A 8 -16.99 -35.51 -10.13
C LEU A 8 -16.32 -34.54 -9.13
N PHE A 9 -16.29 -34.92 -7.84
CA PHE A 9 -15.59 -34.17 -6.81
C PHE A 9 -14.08 -34.08 -7.08
N LEU A 10 -13.46 -35.22 -7.42
CA LEU A 10 -12.03 -35.27 -7.71
C LEU A 10 -11.68 -34.41 -8.95
N LEU A 11 -12.53 -34.41 -9.96
CA LEU A 11 -12.38 -33.58 -11.16
C LEU A 11 -12.48 -32.09 -10.84
N THR A 12 -13.45 -31.67 -10.01
CA THR A 12 -13.61 -30.26 -9.61
C THR A 12 -12.43 -29.76 -8.77
N VAL A 13 -11.89 -30.58 -7.87
CA VAL A 13 -10.69 -30.25 -7.11
C VAL A 13 -9.47 -30.09 -8.03
N LEU A 14 -9.30 -30.96 -9.00
CA LEU A 14 -8.20 -30.91 -9.96
C LEU A 14 -8.28 -29.65 -10.84
N VAL A 15 -9.45 -29.28 -11.33
CA VAL A 15 -9.66 -28.04 -12.08
C VAL A 15 -9.39 -26.80 -11.23
N ALA A 16 -9.83 -26.78 -9.97
CA ALA A 16 -9.55 -25.68 -9.03
C ALA A 16 -8.04 -25.52 -8.77
N LEU A 17 -7.32 -26.62 -8.67
CA LEU A 17 -5.86 -26.62 -8.46
C LEU A 17 -5.09 -26.10 -9.67
N VAL A 18 -5.51 -26.48 -10.88
CA VAL A 18 -4.94 -25.96 -12.14
C VAL A 18 -5.20 -24.46 -12.29
N LEU A 19 -6.42 -23.97 -11.95
CA LEU A 19 -6.74 -22.55 -11.98
C LEU A 19 -5.93 -21.75 -10.93
N LEU A 20 -5.67 -22.33 -9.77
CA LEU A 20 -4.84 -21.73 -8.71
C LEU A 20 -3.38 -21.59 -9.17
N VAL A 21 -2.81 -22.63 -9.75
CA VAL A 21 -1.43 -22.62 -10.27
C VAL A 21 -1.29 -21.64 -11.42
N THR A 22 -2.24 -21.62 -12.37
CA THR A 22 -2.22 -20.66 -13.47
C THR A 22 -2.38 -19.22 -12.99
N SER A 23 -3.25 -18.95 -12.00
CA SER A 23 -3.39 -17.63 -11.37
C SER A 23 -2.10 -17.20 -10.71
N PHE A 24 -1.41 -18.09 -10.01
CA PHE A 24 -0.13 -17.82 -9.35
C PHE A 24 0.98 -17.50 -10.37
N VAL A 25 1.05 -18.27 -11.47
CA VAL A 25 2.01 -17.99 -12.56
C VAL A 25 1.72 -16.63 -13.23
N PHE A 26 0.45 -16.26 -13.42
CA PHE A 26 0.08 -14.96 -13.97
C PHE A 26 0.45 -13.79 -13.03
N VAL A 27 0.35 -13.97 -11.73
CA VAL A 27 0.80 -12.97 -10.73
C VAL A 27 2.31 -12.76 -10.79
N ILE A 28 3.07 -13.85 -10.81
CA ILE A 28 4.54 -13.80 -10.91
C ILE A 28 4.99 -13.12 -12.21
N ARG A 29 4.29 -13.36 -13.33
CA ARG A 29 4.61 -12.77 -14.63
C ARG A 29 4.10 -11.34 -14.83
N LYS A 30 3.54 -10.68 -13.81
CA LYS A 30 3.05 -9.27 -13.83
C LYS A 30 2.21 -8.91 -15.07
N LYS A 31 1.43 -9.82 -15.63
CA LYS A 31 0.56 -9.51 -16.77
C LYS A 31 -0.67 -8.72 -16.32
N GLN A 32 -1.02 -7.67 -17.07
CA GLN A 32 -2.13 -6.73 -16.78
C GLN A 32 -3.51 -7.37 -16.57
N ASN A 33 -3.71 -8.61 -16.97
CA ASN A 33 -5.00 -9.30 -16.86
C ASN A 33 -5.18 -10.15 -15.58
N ALA A 34 -4.19 -10.15 -14.67
CA ALA A 34 -4.25 -10.93 -13.44
C ALA A 34 -5.50 -10.64 -12.58
N LYS A 35 -5.94 -9.37 -12.54
CA LYS A 35 -7.15 -8.97 -11.77
C LYS A 35 -8.45 -9.61 -12.28
N LYS A 36 -8.58 -9.86 -13.58
CA LYS A 36 -9.77 -10.54 -14.14
C LYS A 36 -9.74 -12.03 -13.78
N PHE A 37 -8.60 -12.69 -13.87
CA PHE A 37 -8.45 -14.11 -13.50
C PHE A 37 -8.69 -14.35 -12.01
N PHE A 38 -8.22 -13.46 -11.13
CA PHE A 38 -8.51 -13.54 -9.69
C PHE A 38 -10.00 -13.48 -9.37
N LYS A 39 -10.78 -12.64 -10.07
CA LYS A 39 -12.24 -12.61 -9.89
C LYS A 39 -12.90 -13.92 -10.29
N PHE A 40 -12.50 -14.52 -11.39
CA PHE A 40 -13.05 -15.82 -11.83
C PHE A 40 -12.63 -16.97 -10.91
N THR A 41 -11.38 -16.97 -10.42
CA THR A 41 -10.91 -17.97 -9.46
C THR A 41 -11.63 -17.85 -8.11
N GLY A 42 -11.90 -16.63 -7.65
CA GLY A 42 -12.69 -16.38 -6.43
C GLY A 42 -14.12 -16.90 -6.54
N ILE A 43 -14.78 -16.70 -7.67
CA ILE A 43 -16.14 -17.20 -7.92
C ILE A 43 -16.15 -18.74 -7.96
N ALA A 44 -15.17 -19.37 -8.63
CA ALA A 44 -15.05 -20.83 -8.68
C ALA A 44 -14.80 -21.43 -7.28
N PHE A 45 -14.04 -20.76 -6.43
CA PHE A 45 -13.77 -21.20 -5.07
C PHE A 45 -15.02 -21.11 -4.18
N ILE A 46 -15.83 -20.04 -4.32
CA ILE A 46 -17.09 -19.90 -3.59
C ILE A 46 -18.08 -20.99 -4.01
N LEU A 47 -18.19 -21.31 -5.30
CA LEU A 47 -19.04 -22.39 -5.80
C LEU A 47 -18.59 -23.76 -5.30
N ALA A 48 -17.28 -24.00 -5.19
CA ALA A 48 -16.74 -25.24 -4.62
C ALA A 48 -17.07 -25.38 -3.14
N ILE A 49 -17.00 -24.29 -2.36
CA ILE A 49 -17.39 -24.30 -0.94
C ILE A 49 -18.89 -24.56 -0.77
N ILE A 50 -19.75 -23.95 -1.57
CA ILE A 50 -21.21 -24.18 -1.54
C ILE A 50 -21.51 -25.65 -1.85
N PHE A 51 -20.81 -26.23 -2.84
CA PHE A 51 -20.97 -27.64 -3.20
C PHE A 51 -20.50 -28.59 -2.07
N LEU A 52 -19.44 -28.22 -1.36
CA LEU A 52 -18.92 -28.97 -0.22
C LEU A 52 -19.90 -28.96 0.97
N ILE A 53 -20.52 -27.81 1.24
CA ILE A 53 -21.52 -27.66 2.31
C ILE A 53 -22.77 -28.49 1.98
N THR A 54 -23.22 -28.50 0.71
CA THR A 54 -24.38 -29.31 0.30
C THR A 54 -24.10 -30.81 0.33
N ALA A 55 -22.88 -31.22 -0.03
CA ALA A 55 -22.46 -32.62 0.04
C ALA A 55 -22.37 -33.17 1.48
N VAL A 56 -21.96 -32.34 2.45
CA VAL A 56 -21.90 -32.69 3.87
C VAL A 56 -23.30 -32.73 4.50
N SER A 57 -24.22 -31.86 4.05
CA SER A 57 -25.59 -31.80 4.59
C SER A 57 -26.46 -33.01 4.18
N THR A 58 -26.05 -33.80 3.18
CA THR A 58 -26.78 -35.03 2.77
C THR A 58 -26.34 -36.29 3.48
N HIS A 59 -25.30 -36.25 4.32
CA HIS A 59 -24.90 -37.35 5.20
C HIS A 59 -25.38 -37.09 6.65
N LYS A 60 -26.62 -37.51 6.96
CA LYS A 60 -27.04 -37.68 8.34
C LYS A 60 -26.51 -39.05 8.86
N PRO A 61 -25.76 -39.09 9.95
CA PRO A 61 -25.61 -40.28 10.77
C PRO A 61 -26.78 -40.32 11.75
N GLN A 62 -27.37 -41.52 11.91
CA GLN A 62 -28.41 -41.81 12.88
C GLN A 62 -27.91 -41.61 14.33
N GLU A 63 -28.85 -41.11 15.11
CA GLU A 63 -28.78 -40.97 16.57
C GLU A 63 -28.35 -42.26 17.29
N LYS A 64 -27.53 -42.07 18.33
CA LYS A 64 -27.63 -42.89 19.54
C LYS A 64 -27.63 -41.95 20.74
N LYS A 65 -28.76 -41.98 21.44
CA LYS A 65 -29.04 -41.35 22.73
C LYS A 65 -28.21 -41.96 23.85
N GLU A 66 -27.78 -41.15 24.78
CA GLU A 66 -27.88 -41.28 26.25
C GLU A 66 -27.06 -40.10 26.83
N ALA A 67 -27.65 -39.18 27.48
CA ALA A 67 -28.37 -39.00 28.72
C ALA A 67 -27.42 -38.58 29.87
N THR A 68 -27.74 -37.38 30.41
CA THR A 68 -27.69 -37.02 31.85
C THR A 68 -26.29 -36.71 32.43
N SER A 69 -25.99 -35.60 33.07
CA SER A 69 -26.62 -34.81 34.13
C SER A 69 -25.76 -33.61 34.48
N THR A 70 -26.31 -32.45 34.63
CA THR A 70 -26.43 -31.56 35.80
C THR A 70 -25.16 -31.43 36.70
N GLU A 71 -24.62 -30.25 36.90
CA GLU A 71 -24.94 -29.31 37.97
C GLU A 71 -23.95 -28.13 38.05
N ASN A 72 -24.47 -26.93 38.06
CA ASN A 72 -24.27 -25.76 38.88
C ASN A 72 -23.19 -25.75 39.98
N VAL A 73 -22.54 -24.59 40.15
CA VAL A 73 -22.50 -23.73 41.35
C VAL A 73 -21.46 -22.62 41.11
N LYS A 74 -21.83 -21.43 40.93
CA LYS A 74 -21.96 -20.16 41.69
C LYS A 74 -20.86 -19.84 42.73
N THR A 75 -20.42 -18.55 42.62
CA THR A 75 -20.18 -17.57 43.72
C THR A 75 -18.71 -17.48 44.20
N THR A 76 -18.03 -16.42 44.40
CA THR A 76 -18.32 -15.04 44.86
C THR A 76 -17.02 -14.26 45.00
N ALA A 77 -17.13 -12.95 44.83
CA ALA A 77 -16.20 -11.86 45.06
C ALA A 77 -15.33 -11.96 46.36
N ASN A 78 -14.18 -11.28 46.34
CA ASN A 78 -13.96 -10.16 47.30
C ASN A 78 -12.68 -9.34 46.99
N ASN A 79 -12.91 -8.04 47.14
CA ASN A 79 -12.03 -6.92 47.31
C ASN A 79 -10.82 -7.13 48.24
N LYS A 80 -9.73 -6.40 47.96
CA LYS A 80 -9.19 -5.44 48.92
C LYS A 80 -8.18 -4.48 48.34
N ASP A 81 -8.44 -3.22 48.57
CA ASP A 81 -7.62 -2.03 48.41
C ASP A 81 -6.21 -2.14 49.01
N ASN A 82 -5.27 -1.44 48.40
CA ASN A 82 -4.30 -0.66 49.19
C ASN A 82 -3.83 0.56 48.41
N GLU A 83 -4.30 1.72 48.84
CA GLU A 83 -3.73 3.03 48.61
C GLU A 83 -2.31 3.09 49.16
N THR A 84 -1.38 3.70 48.43
CA THR A 84 -0.30 4.47 49.04
C THR A 84 0.02 5.68 48.18
N LYS A 85 -0.08 6.82 48.81
CA LYS A 85 0.08 8.19 48.40
C LYS A 85 1.46 8.54 47.81
N LYS A 86 1.41 9.40 46.75
CA LYS A 86 2.05 10.71 46.68
C LYS A 86 3.56 10.81 46.51
N LYS A 87 3.98 11.25 45.29
CA LYS A 87 4.82 12.44 45.16
C LYS A 87 4.67 13.02 43.75
N GLU A 88 3.98 14.18 43.70
CA GLU A 88 4.07 15.09 42.56
C GLU A 88 5.51 15.56 42.43
N THR A 89 6.10 15.27 41.28
CA THR A 89 7.24 16.03 40.76
C THR A 89 6.78 16.50 39.37
N THR A 90 6.40 17.76 39.31
CA THR A 90 6.17 18.50 38.08
C THR A 90 7.47 18.51 37.30
N GLN A 91 7.65 17.55 36.41
CA GLN A 91 8.55 17.67 35.29
C GLN A 91 7.73 18.20 34.13
N GLN A 92 8.02 19.42 33.72
CA GLN A 92 7.61 19.96 32.43
C GLN A 92 8.03 18.95 31.35
N GLU A 93 7.09 18.17 30.83
CA GLU A 93 7.28 17.44 29.60
C GLU A 93 7.46 18.46 28.48
N GLN A 94 8.71 18.68 28.10
CA GLN A 94 8.99 19.17 26.75
C GLN A 94 8.30 18.19 25.79
N PRO A 95 7.58 18.69 24.76
CA PRO A 95 6.97 17.81 23.77
C PRO A 95 8.09 16.97 23.17
N LYS A 96 8.02 15.66 23.40
CA LYS A 96 8.95 14.68 22.83
C LYS A 96 8.81 14.80 21.30
N GLN A 97 9.80 15.40 20.68
CA GLN A 97 9.90 15.49 19.23
C GLN A 97 9.91 14.05 18.72
N VAL A 98 8.84 13.62 18.07
CA VAL A 98 8.80 12.31 17.43
C VAL A 98 9.70 12.40 16.22
N GLU A 99 10.90 11.86 16.35
CA GLU A 99 11.87 11.81 15.26
C GLU A 99 11.40 10.79 14.23
N ILE A 100 11.36 11.20 12.95
CA ILE A 100 11.00 10.30 11.86
C ILE A 100 12.08 9.23 11.78
N SER A 101 11.68 7.96 11.90
CA SER A 101 12.62 6.85 11.69
C SER A 101 13.13 6.88 10.25
N GLU A 102 14.43 7.07 10.08
CA GLU A 102 15.09 7.10 8.77
C GLU A 102 14.85 5.80 8.01
N ASP A 103 14.99 4.64 8.66
CA ASP A 103 14.74 3.33 8.06
C ASP A 103 13.30 3.18 7.55
N ALA A 104 12.32 3.63 8.33
CA ALA A 104 10.92 3.59 7.94
C ALA A 104 10.65 4.53 6.75
N PHE A 105 11.27 5.71 6.76
CA PHE A 105 11.16 6.66 5.65
C PHE A 105 11.78 6.10 4.36
N VAL A 106 13.02 5.63 4.41
CA VAL A 106 13.74 5.06 3.26
C VAL A 106 12.98 3.87 2.69
N SER A 107 12.53 2.96 3.56
CA SER A 107 11.74 1.79 3.14
C SER A 107 10.44 2.20 2.43
N TYR A 108 9.75 3.21 2.92
CA TYR A 108 8.54 3.71 2.27
C TYR A 108 8.84 4.42 0.95
N ALA A 109 9.87 5.28 0.92
CA ALA A 109 10.28 6.05 -0.26
C ALA A 109 10.72 5.15 -1.42
N GLN A 110 11.33 4.01 -1.15
CA GLN A 110 11.66 3.02 -2.20
C GLN A 110 10.43 2.41 -2.90
N ASN A 111 9.25 2.50 -2.28
CA ASN A 111 7.99 1.95 -2.80
C ASN A 111 7.07 2.99 -3.47
N ILE A 112 7.51 4.24 -3.62
CA ILE A 112 6.79 5.25 -4.39
C ILE A 112 6.90 5.02 -5.90
N LYS A 113 6.13 5.77 -6.70
CA LYS A 113 6.26 5.70 -8.16
C LYS A 113 7.67 6.09 -8.59
N GLY A 114 8.28 5.27 -9.43
CA GLY A 114 9.66 5.47 -9.84
C GLY A 114 10.70 5.05 -8.79
N GLY A 115 10.31 4.50 -7.65
CA GLY A 115 11.23 4.11 -6.57
C GLY A 115 12.38 3.20 -7.02
N THR A 116 12.15 2.35 -8.03
CA THR A 116 13.20 1.54 -8.66
C THR A 116 14.37 2.37 -9.21
N PHE A 117 14.11 3.60 -9.64
CA PHE A 117 15.07 4.51 -10.27
C PHE A 117 15.61 5.57 -9.32
N ILE A 118 15.35 5.47 -8.04
CA ILE A 118 15.94 6.33 -7.03
C ILE A 118 17.43 6.00 -6.89
N LYS A 119 18.25 7.05 -6.97
CA LYS A 119 19.69 7.01 -6.76
C LYS A 119 20.05 7.23 -5.30
N ASP A 120 19.41 8.22 -4.67
CA ASP A 120 19.73 8.64 -3.32
C ASP A 120 18.49 9.13 -2.57
N ILE A 121 18.44 8.85 -1.26
CA ILE A 121 17.41 9.29 -0.34
C ILE A 121 18.12 9.86 0.89
N LYS A 122 17.82 11.11 1.24
CA LYS A 122 18.31 11.76 2.45
C LYS A 122 17.16 12.27 3.28
N LEU A 123 17.25 12.07 4.58
CA LEU A 123 16.35 12.66 5.56
C LEU A 123 17.14 13.58 6.48
N ASN A 124 16.90 14.88 6.39
CA ASN A 124 17.56 15.90 7.17
C ASN A 124 16.53 16.52 8.13
N ALA A 125 16.50 16.05 9.37
CA ALA A 125 15.50 16.43 10.37
C ALA A 125 14.06 16.28 9.82
N LYS A 126 13.46 17.35 9.32
CA LYS A 126 12.08 17.36 8.81
C LYS A 126 11.99 17.57 7.29
N GLU A 127 13.10 17.48 6.60
CA GLU A 127 13.15 17.64 5.14
C GLU A 127 13.71 16.37 4.51
N ALA A 128 13.03 15.89 3.48
CA ALA A 128 13.46 14.74 2.71
C ALA A 128 13.93 15.18 1.32
N GLU A 129 15.06 14.62 0.88
CA GLU A 129 15.58 14.80 -0.47
C GLU A 129 15.68 13.46 -1.19
N ILE A 130 15.09 13.36 -2.39
CA ILE A 130 15.09 12.16 -3.23
C ILE A 130 15.62 12.52 -4.60
N THR A 131 16.70 11.87 -5.00
CA THR A 131 17.34 12.08 -6.31
C THR A 131 17.26 10.82 -7.14
N TYR A 132 16.85 10.97 -8.39
CA TYR A 132 16.78 9.89 -9.36
C TYR A 132 18.07 9.78 -10.18
N TYR A 133 18.33 8.62 -10.78
CA TYR A 133 19.46 8.45 -11.69
C TYR A 133 19.30 9.39 -12.89
N ASP A 134 20.41 9.99 -13.31
CA ASP A 134 20.47 10.95 -14.42
C ASP A 134 20.47 10.30 -15.80
N SER A 135 20.81 9.02 -15.86
CA SER A 135 20.89 8.27 -17.12
C SER A 135 20.70 6.78 -16.88
N PHE A 136 20.33 6.06 -17.94
CA PHE A 136 20.33 4.61 -17.89
C PHE A 136 21.74 4.05 -17.60
N ALA A 137 22.79 4.67 -18.12
CA ALA A 137 24.15 4.22 -17.86
C ALA A 137 24.50 4.23 -16.37
N SER A 138 24.19 5.34 -15.67
CA SER A 138 24.42 5.43 -14.22
C SER A 138 23.51 4.47 -13.42
N TYR A 139 22.25 4.30 -13.83
CA TYR A 139 21.35 3.32 -13.24
C TYR A 139 21.87 1.89 -13.41
N ASN A 140 22.25 1.50 -14.62
CA ASN A 140 22.71 0.15 -14.93
C ASN A 140 24.06 -0.17 -14.26
N SER A 141 24.93 0.82 -14.13
CA SER A 141 26.20 0.66 -13.38
C SER A 141 25.97 0.31 -11.92
N ALA A 142 24.96 0.95 -11.29
CA ALA A 142 24.60 0.68 -9.90
C ALA A 142 23.72 -0.56 -9.72
N LYS A 143 22.92 -0.91 -10.73
CA LYS A 143 21.95 -2.01 -10.70
C LYS A 143 22.01 -2.83 -12.00
N PRO A 144 23.08 -3.62 -12.25
CA PRO A 144 23.33 -4.28 -13.54
C PRO A 144 22.27 -5.31 -13.93
N ASN A 145 21.55 -5.88 -12.96
CA ASN A 145 20.45 -6.83 -13.17
C ASN A 145 19.06 -6.18 -13.01
N GLY A 146 19.02 -4.87 -13.10
CA GLY A 146 17.79 -4.09 -12.92
C GLY A 146 16.89 -4.08 -14.15
N VAL A 147 16.21 -2.95 -14.35
CA VAL A 147 15.29 -2.74 -15.47
C VAL A 147 16.08 -2.55 -16.76
N PRO A 148 15.73 -3.22 -17.89
CA PRO A 148 16.36 -2.98 -19.18
C PRO A 148 16.19 -1.54 -19.68
N GLU A 149 17.14 -1.07 -20.51
CA GLU A 149 17.17 0.31 -21.03
C GLU A 149 15.86 0.76 -21.68
N LYS A 150 15.27 -0.11 -22.50
CA LYS A 150 14.00 0.16 -23.15
C LYS A 150 12.90 0.52 -22.13
N LEU A 151 12.77 -0.28 -21.07
CA LEU A 151 11.77 -0.06 -20.04
C LEU A 151 12.07 1.15 -19.15
N TYR A 152 13.36 1.46 -18.92
CA TYR A 152 13.79 2.68 -18.25
C TYR A 152 13.34 3.92 -19.02
N LYS A 153 13.65 3.99 -20.33
CA LYS A 153 13.25 5.10 -21.20
C LYS A 153 11.73 5.20 -21.34
N GLU A 154 11.04 4.08 -21.58
CA GLU A 154 9.57 4.05 -21.69
C GLU A 154 8.89 4.51 -20.42
N TYR A 155 9.43 4.21 -19.24
CA TYR A 155 8.85 4.62 -17.96
C TYR A 155 8.75 6.14 -17.84
N PHE A 156 9.80 6.87 -18.16
CA PHE A 156 9.85 8.32 -18.01
C PHE A 156 9.24 9.09 -19.19
N SER A 157 9.27 8.53 -20.41
CA SER A 157 8.83 9.20 -21.63
C SER A 157 7.33 9.06 -21.91
N THR A 158 6.62 8.13 -21.25
CA THR A 158 5.24 7.82 -21.61
C THR A 158 4.24 8.22 -20.51
N GLY A 159 3.02 8.60 -20.95
CA GLY A 159 1.87 8.76 -20.07
C GLY A 159 1.99 9.84 -19.00
N ASP A 160 2.73 10.90 -19.26
CA ASP A 160 2.98 12.00 -18.32
C ASP A 160 3.61 11.49 -16.99
N ALA A 161 4.50 10.50 -17.07
CA ALA A 161 5.02 9.80 -15.89
C ALA A 161 5.76 10.74 -14.94
N ILE A 162 6.65 11.60 -15.45
CA ILE A 162 7.39 12.57 -14.64
C ILE A 162 6.43 13.56 -13.97
N GLU A 163 5.47 14.10 -14.72
CA GLU A 163 4.47 15.02 -14.20
C GLU A 163 3.65 14.38 -13.06
N LYS A 164 3.11 13.17 -13.30
CA LYS A 164 2.36 12.41 -12.28
C LYS A 164 3.21 12.10 -11.05
N MET A 165 4.47 11.76 -11.25
CA MET A 165 5.38 11.40 -10.17
C MET A 165 5.70 12.61 -9.30
N LEU A 166 6.07 13.76 -9.89
CA LEU A 166 6.41 14.97 -9.14
C LEU A 166 5.20 15.66 -8.49
N VAL A 167 3.99 15.39 -8.97
CA VAL A 167 2.75 15.84 -8.31
C VAL A 167 2.36 14.87 -7.18
N SER A 168 2.39 13.55 -7.42
CA SER A 168 1.82 12.60 -6.46
C SER A 168 2.77 12.19 -5.34
N GLU A 169 4.06 11.99 -5.62
CA GLU A 169 4.91 11.31 -4.64
C GLU A 169 5.39 12.21 -3.51
N PRO A 170 5.78 13.50 -3.73
CA PRO A 170 6.10 14.37 -2.60
C PRO A 170 4.87 14.63 -1.71
N ALA A 171 3.67 14.78 -2.29
CA ALA A 171 2.44 14.89 -1.52
C ALA A 171 2.10 13.62 -0.74
N ARG A 172 2.38 12.42 -1.32
CA ARG A 172 2.23 11.13 -0.64
C ARG A 172 3.16 11.02 0.56
N LEU A 173 4.40 11.45 0.42
CA LEU A 173 5.39 11.43 1.51
C LEU A 173 4.98 12.38 2.63
N LEU A 174 4.57 13.60 2.31
CA LEU A 174 4.04 14.55 3.29
C LEU A 174 2.79 14.03 4.00
N ARG A 175 1.91 13.32 3.31
CA ARG A 175 0.75 12.67 3.92
C ARG A 175 1.16 11.55 4.88
N GLN A 176 2.11 10.71 4.46
CA GLN A 176 2.52 9.52 5.22
C GLN A 176 3.34 9.86 6.46
N PHE A 177 4.11 10.92 6.39
CA PHE A 177 4.99 11.38 7.46
C PHE A 177 4.57 12.78 7.90
N PRO A 178 3.65 12.92 8.86
CA PRO A 178 3.12 14.22 9.30
C PRO A 178 4.18 15.16 9.86
N ASP A 179 5.29 14.60 10.37
CA ASP A 179 6.41 15.37 10.93
C ASP A 179 7.37 15.93 9.87
N LEU A 180 7.23 15.55 8.58
CA LEU A 180 7.96 16.17 7.49
C LEU A 180 7.40 17.56 7.19
N ASP A 181 8.28 18.54 7.07
CA ASP A 181 7.94 19.90 6.64
C ASP A 181 8.04 20.06 5.13
N ALA A 182 9.01 19.40 4.48
CA ALA A 182 9.21 19.50 3.04
C ALA A 182 9.74 18.20 2.41
N VAL A 183 9.44 18.03 1.12
CA VAL A 183 10.00 16.97 0.28
C VAL A 183 10.53 17.56 -1.01
N LYS A 184 11.84 17.39 -1.24
CA LYS A 184 12.52 17.74 -2.49
C LYS A 184 12.71 16.49 -3.32
N MET A 185 12.30 16.54 -4.60
CA MET A 185 12.55 15.46 -5.56
C MET A 185 13.18 16.02 -6.82
N THR A 186 14.22 15.34 -7.32
CA THR A 186 14.97 15.74 -8.54
C THR A 186 15.03 14.57 -9.51
N VAL A 187 14.50 14.78 -10.71
CA VAL A 187 14.42 13.80 -11.79
C VAL A 187 15.12 14.36 -13.03
N PRO A 188 16.38 13.99 -13.26
CA PRO A 188 17.03 14.26 -14.55
C PRO A 188 16.50 13.30 -15.62
N PHE A 189 16.13 13.82 -16.78
CA PHE A 189 15.70 12.99 -17.89
C PHE A 189 15.87 13.74 -19.23
N GLU A 190 16.52 13.11 -20.22
CA GLU A 190 16.73 13.61 -21.58
C GLU A 190 17.27 15.05 -21.63
N GLY A 191 18.33 15.31 -20.86
CA GLY A 191 19.01 16.62 -20.83
C GLY A 191 18.27 17.71 -20.08
N LYS A 192 17.13 17.40 -19.46
CA LYS A 192 16.38 18.29 -18.57
C LYS A 192 16.44 17.79 -17.14
N THR A 193 16.37 18.71 -16.19
CA THR A 193 16.25 18.40 -14.78
C THR A 193 14.93 18.95 -14.25
N TYR A 194 14.06 18.05 -13.84
CA TYR A 194 12.78 18.38 -13.21
C TYR A 194 12.95 18.34 -11.71
N SER A 195 12.65 19.43 -11.02
CA SER A 195 12.80 19.52 -9.56
C SER A 195 11.56 20.08 -8.91
N VAL A 196 11.12 19.46 -7.82
CA VAL A 196 10.09 19.98 -6.91
C VAL A 196 10.69 20.11 -5.53
N ASN A 197 10.38 21.21 -4.85
CA ASN A 197 10.58 21.36 -3.41
C ASN A 197 9.22 21.72 -2.81
N LEU A 198 8.50 20.71 -2.33
CA LEU A 198 7.14 20.84 -1.87
C LEU A 198 7.10 20.93 -0.36
N ASP A 199 6.89 22.12 0.17
CA ASP A 199 6.63 22.30 1.60
C ASP A 199 5.14 22.07 1.95
N ARG A 200 4.90 21.54 3.16
CA ARG A 200 3.57 21.18 3.67
C ARG A 200 2.62 22.37 3.72
N LYS A 201 3.10 23.54 4.16
CA LYS A 201 2.27 24.73 4.31
C LYS A 201 1.78 25.22 2.95
N SER A 202 2.66 25.31 1.96
CA SER A 202 2.32 25.70 0.58
C SER A 202 1.37 24.69 -0.05
N LEU A 203 1.63 23.39 0.14
CA LEU A 203 0.73 22.34 -0.34
C LEU A 203 -0.67 22.47 0.26
N ASN A 204 -0.78 22.52 1.59
CA ASN A 204 -2.07 22.62 2.29
C ASN A 204 -2.82 23.90 1.92
N THR A 205 -2.11 25.02 1.75
CA THR A 205 -2.68 26.28 1.29
C THR A 205 -3.23 26.17 -0.14
N TYR A 206 -2.49 25.50 -1.04
CA TYR A 206 -2.93 25.30 -2.42
C TYR A 206 -4.14 24.38 -2.53
N LEU A 207 -4.19 23.34 -1.72
CA LEU A 207 -5.28 22.36 -1.71
C LEU A 207 -6.54 22.87 -1.00
N GLY A 208 -6.40 23.79 -0.03
CA GLY A 208 -7.48 24.26 0.84
C GLY A 208 -7.83 23.26 1.97
N PHE A 209 -7.00 22.24 2.18
CA PHE A 209 -7.14 21.26 3.27
C PHE A 209 -5.76 20.68 3.63
N LYS A 210 -5.68 20.01 4.78
CA LYS A 210 -4.45 19.36 5.24
C LYS A 210 -4.26 18.01 4.55
N ILE A 211 -3.10 17.82 3.89
CA ILE A 211 -2.77 16.58 3.18
C ILE A 211 -2.64 15.39 4.13
N GLU A 212 -2.13 15.63 5.34
CA GLU A 212 -1.96 14.65 6.42
C GLU A 212 -3.27 14.07 6.95
N ASP A 213 -4.40 14.77 6.77
CA ASP A 213 -5.72 14.29 7.19
C ASP A 213 -6.31 13.25 6.24
N LEU A 214 -5.75 13.11 5.04
CA LEU A 214 -6.26 12.18 4.04
C LEU A 214 -5.82 10.74 4.33
N LYS A 215 -6.78 9.82 4.29
CA LYS A 215 -6.57 8.40 4.55
C LYS A 215 -6.81 7.55 3.30
N VAL A 216 -6.17 6.39 3.26
CA VAL A 216 -6.37 5.39 2.19
C VAL A 216 -7.64 4.59 2.47
N GLU A 217 -7.91 4.30 3.73
CA GLU A 217 -8.98 3.43 4.22
C GLU A 217 -10.37 3.98 3.90
N ASP A 218 -10.59 5.28 4.08
CA ASP A 218 -11.85 5.98 3.76
C ASP A 218 -11.90 6.51 2.32
N LYS A 219 -10.84 6.25 1.53
CA LYS A 219 -10.65 6.72 0.15
C LYS A 219 -10.56 8.25 0.01
N SER A 220 -10.37 9.00 1.09
CA SER A 220 -10.21 10.46 1.02
C SER A 220 -8.96 10.86 0.23
N TRP A 221 -7.85 10.10 0.36
CA TRP A 221 -6.67 10.27 -0.48
C TRP A 221 -6.99 10.19 -1.98
N VAL A 222 -7.77 9.19 -2.39
CA VAL A 222 -8.15 9.02 -3.80
C VAL A 222 -9.05 10.15 -4.25
N LYS A 223 -10.16 10.39 -3.53
CA LYS A 223 -11.20 11.32 -3.95
C LYS A 223 -10.80 12.79 -3.91
N LYS A 224 -10.02 13.19 -2.89
CA LYS A 224 -9.67 14.61 -2.68
C LYS A 224 -8.33 14.99 -3.30
N PHE A 225 -7.41 14.03 -3.52
CA PHE A 225 -6.10 14.32 -4.07
C PHE A 225 -5.78 13.58 -5.37
N ASN A 226 -5.80 12.23 -5.40
CA ASN A 226 -5.40 11.51 -6.61
C ASN A 226 -6.26 11.83 -7.83
N ASP A 227 -7.58 11.70 -7.71
CA ASP A 227 -8.48 11.92 -8.83
C ASP A 227 -8.40 13.38 -9.33
N PRO A 228 -8.49 14.42 -8.47
CA PRO A 228 -8.50 15.79 -8.94
C PRO A 228 -7.12 16.37 -9.31
N TYR A 229 -6.00 15.91 -8.69
CA TYR A 229 -4.70 16.56 -8.91
C TYR A 229 -3.67 15.68 -9.63
N VAL A 230 -3.86 14.34 -9.66
CA VAL A 230 -2.94 13.44 -10.35
C VAL A 230 -3.52 12.94 -11.66
N TYR A 231 -4.81 12.59 -11.69
CA TYR A 231 -5.45 12.01 -12.88
C TYR A 231 -6.17 13.03 -13.75
N ASP A 232 -6.69 14.10 -13.20
CA ASP A 232 -7.17 15.24 -13.99
C ASP A 232 -5.98 15.96 -14.63
N LYS A 233 -5.95 16.06 -15.95
CA LYS A 233 -4.81 16.61 -16.70
C LYS A 233 -4.60 18.09 -16.47
N GLU A 234 -5.68 18.86 -16.41
CA GLU A 234 -5.61 20.31 -16.29
C GLU A 234 -5.11 20.73 -14.91
N LYS A 235 -5.70 20.16 -13.86
CA LYS A 235 -5.29 20.44 -12.48
C LYS A 235 -3.89 19.90 -12.18
N ARG A 236 -3.52 18.75 -12.73
CA ARG A 236 -2.16 18.23 -12.62
C ARG A 236 -1.15 19.17 -13.25
N LYS A 237 -1.43 19.65 -14.47
CA LYS A 237 -0.57 20.62 -15.16
C LYS A 237 -0.46 21.93 -14.37
N ALA A 238 -1.57 22.44 -13.83
CA ALA A 238 -1.56 23.64 -13.00
C ALA A 238 -0.70 23.46 -11.73
N PHE A 239 -0.83 22.31 -11.04
CA PHE A 239 0.00 21.96 -9.90
C PHE A 239 1.48 21.85 -10.30
N PHE A 240 1.78 21.15 -11.38
CA PHE A 240 3.13 20.96 -11.87
C PHE A 240 3.79 22.30 -12.21
N MET A 241 3.12 23.16 -12.96
CA MET A 241 3.65 24.49 -13.30
C MET A 241 3.86 25.40 -12.08
N LYS A 242 3.12 25.19 -11.01
CA LYS A 242 3.25 25.98 -9.78
C LYS A 242 4.44 25.54 -8.92
N PHE A 243 4.71 24.25 -8.82
CA PHE A 243 5.66 23.70 -7.84
C PHE A 243 6.92 23.08 -8.46
N VAL A 244 6.92 22.77 -9.75
CA VAL A 244 8.05 22.14 -10.42
C VAL A 244 8.82 23.14 -11.28
N THR A 245 10.14 23.13 -11.14
CA THR A 245 11.08 23.84 -12.01
C THR A 245 11.69 22.88 -13.01
N ILE A 246 11.94 23.34 -14.23
CA ILE A 246 12.62 22.62 -15.31
C ILE A 246 13.84 23.41 -15.72
N GLN A 247 15.00 22.77 -15.68
CA GLN A 247 16.30 23.31 -16.10
C GLN A 247 16.87 22.51 -17.26
#